data_d7775a155a6dd681abd339839ee32bd5
#
_entry.id   d7775a155a6dd681abd339839ee32bd5
#
_cell.length_a   1.000
_cell.length_b   1.000
_cell.length_c   1.000
_cell.angle_alpha   90.00
_cell.angle_beta   90.00
_cell.angle_gamma   90.00
#
_symmetry.space_group_name_H-M   'P 1'
#
loop_
_entity.id
_entity.type
_entity.pdbx_description
1 polymer ?
#
loop_
_entity_poly.entity_id
_entity_poly.type
_entity_poly.pdbx_seq_one_letter_code
_entity_poly.pdbx_strand_id
1 'polypeptide(L)'
;MSAFGKIVFAVARWALAAVFAYAGILKMQDPASFASAISHFKILPGQLVSLVALGLPPFEILSAVLLAVGPWKRLGAFNIFALCLVFLVALVSAAVRGIELNCSCFGAARGEPVGVAISRDVVLLAVSLVLYWKLAMCDSHRKPEHAESPQLNP
;
A
#
# COMPACT_ATOMS: atom_id res chain seq x y z
N MET A 1 -7.30 20.87 -13.89
CA MET A 1 -5.92 20.53 -13.49
C MET A 1 -4.98 20.90 -14.62
N SER A 2 -3.90 21.67 -14.31
CA SER A 2 -2.85 21.97 -15.28
C SER A 2 -2.19 20.69 -15.82
N ALA A 3 -1.61 20.73 -17.02
CA ALA A 3 -0.88 19.59 -17.59
C ALA A 3 0.21 19.07 -16.63
N PHE A 4 0.90 19.97 -15.96
CA PHE A 4 1.89 19.65 -14.93
C PHE A 4 1.31 18.82 -13.78
N GLY A 5 0.13 19.19 -13.28
CA GLY A 5 -0.52 18.42 -12.21
C GLY A 5 -0.91 17.00 -12.61
N LYS A 6 -1.28 16.77 -13.88
CA LYS A 6 -1.57 15.43 -14.40
C LYS A 6 -0.31 14.56 -14.47
N ILE A 7 0.82 15.14 -14.88
CA ILE A 7 2.12 14.44 -14.96
C ILE A 7 2.58 14.05 -13.55
N VAL A 8 2.61 14.99 -12.60
CA VAL A 8 3.01 14.71 -11.21
C VAL A 8 2.16 13.61 -10.59
N PHE A 9 0.85 13.66 -10.81
CA PHE A 9 -0.07 12.63 -10.34
C PHE A 9 0.22 11.25 -10.96
N ALA A 10 0.48 11.19 -12.27
CA ALA A 10 0.83 9.94 -12.95
C ALA A 10 2.14 9.37 -12.43
N VAL A 11 3.18 10.22 -12.28
CA VAL A 11 4.49 9.81 -11.75
C VAL A 11 4.36 9.30 -10.31
N ALA A 12 3.67 10.01 -9.44
CA ALA A 12 3.46 9.58 -8.05
C ALA A 12 2.73 8.22 -7.97
N ARG A 13 1.73 8.01 -8.82
CA ARG A 13 0.98 6.75 -8.91
C ARG A 13 1.88 5.58 -9.34
N TRP A 14 2.65 5.76 -10.40
CA TRP A 14 3.55 4.72 -10.90
C TRP A 14 4.71 4.45 -9.94
N ALA A 15 5.26 5.49 -9.30
CA ALA A 15 6.28 5.33 -8.29
C ALA A 15 5.77 4.54 -7.08
N LEU A 16 4.57 4.87 -6.58
CA LEU A 16 3.97 4.13 -5.46
C LEU A 16 3.70 2.67 -5.82
N ALA A 17 3.15 2.40 -7.01
CA ALA A 17 2.92 1.04 -7.51
C ALA A 17 4.23 0.25 -7.64
N ALA A 18 5.29 0.86 -8.17
CA ALA A 18 6.61 0.23 -8.31
C ALA A 18 7.23 -0.12 -6.95
N VAL A 19 7.13 0.79 -5.96
CA VAL A 19 7.64 0.55 -4.60
C VAL A 19 6.94 -0.64 -3.95
N PHE A 20 5.61 -0.72 -4.03
CA PHE A 20 4.85 -1.84 -3.43
C PHE A 20 5.05 -3.16 -4.18
N ALA A 21 5.12 -3.14 -5.51
CA ALA A 21 5.45 -4.33 -6.29
C ALA A 21 6.84 -4.85 -5.94
N TYR A 22 7.84 -3.98 -5.86
CA TYR A 22 9.21 -4.34 -5.49
C TYR A 22 9.28 -4.90 -4.07
N ALA A 23 8.64 -4.24 -3.10
CA ALA A 23 8.58 -4.71 -1.71
C ALA A 23 7.93 -6.09 -1.57
N GLY A 24 6.81 -6.31 -2.28
CA GLY A 24 6.14 -7.61 -2.32
C GLY A 24 7.00 -8.70 -2.93
N ILE A 25 7.70 -8.43 -4.05
CA ILE A 25 8.61 -9.38 -4.68
C ILE A 25 9.74 -9.77 -3.74
N LEU A 26 10.38 -8.81 -3.08
CA LEU A 26 11.47 -9.11 -2.12
C LEU A 26 11.00 -10.00 -0.97
N LYS A 27 9.82 -9.76 -0.42
CA LYS A 27 9.24 -10.59 0.65
C LYS A 27 8.88 -11.99 0.17
N MET A 28 8.52 -12.15 -1.11
CA MET A 28 8.28 -13.47 -1.71
C MET A 28 9.56 -14.26 -1.96
N GLN A 29 10.70 -13.60 -2.12
CA GLN A 29 11.99 -14.28 -2.32
C GLN A 29 12.51 -14.93 -1.03
N ASP A 30 12.20 -14.37 0.14
CA ASP A 30 12.59 -14.92 1.43
C ASP A 30 11.42 -14.83 2.45
N PRO A 31 10.43 -15.71 2.32
CA PRO A 31 9.27 -15.74 3.22
C PRO A 31 9.66 -16.09 4.67
N ALA A 32 10.74 -16.85 4.86
CA ALA A 32 11.19 -17.26 6.19
C ALA A 32 11.74 -16.07 6.98
N SER A 33 12.60 -15.27 6.35
CA SER A 33 13.09 -14.00 6.93
C SER A 33 11.95 -13.04 7.24
N PHE A 34 10.97 -12.94 6.35
CA PHE A 34 9.80 -12.09 6.55
C PHE A 34 8.90 -12.58 7.71
N ALA A 35 8.66 -13.89 7.81
CA ALA A 35 7.95 -14.48 8.95
C ALA A 35 8.68 -14.24 10.27
N SER A 36 10.00 -14.38 10.29
CA SER A 36 10.84 -14.06 11.44
C SER A 36 10.68 -12.59 11.84
N ALA A 37 10.76 -11.66 10.89
CA ALA A 37 10.54 -10.24 11.13
C ALA A 37 9.16 -9.98 11.76
N ILE A 38 8.08 -10.57 11.24
CA ILE A 38 6.73 -10.45 11.81
C ILE A 38 6.67 -10.98 13.23
N SER A 39 7.34 -12.10 13.52
CA SER A 39 7.35 -12.71 14.86
C SER A 39 8.01 -11.79 15.92
N HIS A 40 8.99 -10.99 15.53
CA HIS A 40 9.65 -10.03 16.42
C HIS A 40 8.72 -8.91 16.90
N PHE A 41 7.68 -8.56 16.16
CA PHE A 41 6.68 -7.59 16.59
C PHE A 41 5.84 -8.10 17.79
N LYS A 42 5.81 -9.41 18.04
CA LYS A 42 5.04 -10.05 19.15
C LYS A 42 3.57 -9.59 19.21
N ILE A 43 2.98 -9.30 18.06
CA ILE A 43 1.58 -8.83 17.94
C ILE A 43 0.67 -10.00 17.57
N LEU A 44 1.21 -11.01 16.85
CA LEU A 44 0.44 -12.11 16.29
C LEU A 44 0.84 -13.45 16.96
N PRO A 45 -0.13 -14.35 17.22
CA PRO A 45 0.18 -15.73 17.59
C PRO A 45 0.88 -16.44 16.42
N GLY A 46 1.80 -17.38 16.74
CA GLY A 46 2.69 -17.99 15.75
C GLY A 46 2.00 -18.61 14.53
N GLN A 47 0.78 -19.14 14.69
CA GLN A 47 0.00 -19.69 13.58
C GLN A 47 -0.42 -18.63 12.55
N LEU A 48 -0.71 -17.41 13.00
CA LEU A 48 -1.07 -16.28 12.13
C LEU A 48 0.15 -15.65 11.45
N VAL A 49 1.33 -15.76 12.04
CA VAL A 49 2.57 -15.24 11.47
C VAL A 49 2.83 -15.84 10.09
N SER A 50 2.72 -17.17 9.96
CA SER A 50 2.94 -17.87 8.69
C SER A 50 1.89 -17.50 7.64
N LEU A 51 0.63 -17.36 8.05
CA LEU A 51 -0.46 -16.97 7.16
C LEU A 51 -0.26 -15.55 6.61
N VAL A 52 0.12 -14.62 7.49
CA VAL A 52 0.39 -13.23 7.10
C VAL A 52 1.66 -13.13 6.25
N ALA A 53 2.71 -13.87 6.60
CA ALA A 53 3.96 -13.86 5.85
C ALA A 53 3.78 -14.38 4.40
N LEU A 54 2.88 -15.34 4.19
CA LEU A 54 2.60 -15.88 2.87
C LEU A 54 1.55 -15.08 2.10
N GLY A 55 0.54 -14.53 2.78
CA GLY A 55 -0.59 -13.83 2.14
C GLY A 55 -0.33 -12.35 1.85
N LEU A 56 0.46 -11.69 2.69
CA LEU A 56 0.68 -10.24 2.57
C LEU A 56 1.46 -9.83 1.30
N PRO A 57 2.57 -10.50 0.92
CA PRO A 57 3.33 -10.12 -0.28
C PRO A 57 2.53 -10.21 -1.59
N PRO A 58 1.77 -11.29 -1.88
CA PRO A 58 0.94 -11.31 -3.08
C PRO A 58 -0.17 -10.25 -3.05
N PHE A 59 -0.70 -9.93 -1.88
CA PHE A 59 -1.69 -8.86 -1.73
C PHE A 59 -1.09 -7.45 -1.97
N GLU A 60 0.16 -7.21 -1.59
CA GLU A 60 0.91 -5.99 -1.92
C GLU A 60 1.08 -5.84 -3.45
N ILE A 61 1.51 -6.93 -4.12
CA ILE A 61 1.69 -6.93 -5.58
C ILE A 61 0.35 -6.71 -6.29
N LEU A 62 -0.70 -7.40 -5.87
CA LEU A 62 -2.05 -7.20 -6.43
C LEU A 62 -2.51 -5.76 -6.29
N SER A 63 -2.31 -5.16 -5.11
CA SER A 63 -2.68 -3.76 -4.85
C SER A 63 -1.89 -2.79 -5.72
N ALA A 64 -0.60 -3.05 -5.95
CA ALA A 64 0.25 -2.29 -6.85
C ALA A 64 -0.23 -2.38 -8.31
N VAL A 65 -0.58 -3.58 -8.78
CA VAL A 65 -1.13 -3.80 -10.12
C VAL A 65 -2.48 -3.08 -10.28
N LEU A 66 -3.38 -3.19 -9.32
CA LEU A 66 -4.67 -2.49 -9.33
C LEU A 66 -4.48 -0.96 -9.40
N LEU A 67 -3.48 -0.42 -8.68
CA LEU A 67 -3.16 1.00 -8.74
C LEU A 67 -2.59 1.41 -10.10
N ALA A 68 -1.70 0.60 -10.68
CA ALA A 68 -1.04 0.90 -11.95
C ALA A 68 -1.99 0.81 -13.15
N VAL A 69 -2.84 -0.22 -13.20
CA VAL A 69 -3.59 -0.62 -14.42
C VAL A 69 -5.10 -0.63 -14.15
N GLY A 70 -5.88 -0.27 -15.16
CA GLY A 70 -7.31 -0.55 -15.23
C GLY A 70 -8.24 0.42 -14.50
N PRO A 71 -9.52 0.05 -14.40
CA PRO A 71 -10.58 0.87 -13.81
C PRO A 71 -10.56 0.88 -12.28
N TRP A 72 -9.86 -0.05 -11.64
CA TRP A 72 -9.84 -0.29 -10.20
C TRP A 72 -8.77 0.48 -9.42
N LYS A 73 -8.22 1.55 -10.01
CA LYS A 73 -7.13 2.38 -9.43
C LYS A 73 -7.46 2.91 -8.04
N ARG A 74 -8.71 3.26 -7.81
CA ARG A 74 -9.19 3.74 -6.51
C ARG A 74 -9.09 2.65 -5.44
N LEU A 75 -9.47 1.41 -5.79
CA LEU A 75 -9.34 0.26 -4.89
C LEU A 75 -7.88 -0.05 -4.58
N GLY A 76 -6.99 -0.01 -5.59
CA GLY A 76 -5.55 -0.15 -5.39
C GLY A 76 -4.97 0.90 -4.45
N ALA A 77 -5.35 2.18 -4.62
CA ALA A 77 -4.92 3.25 -3.72
C ALA A 77 -5.44 3.06 -2.29
N PHE A 78 -6.69 2.62 -2.12
CA PHE A 78 -7.27 2.32 -0.82
C PHE A 78 -6.57 1.15 -0.12
N ASN A 79 -6.30 0.06 -0.85
CA ASN A 79 -5.59 -1.10 -0.30
C ASN A 79 -4.18 -0.72 0.16
N ILE A 80 -3.44 0.05 -0.65
CA ILE A 80 -2.10 0.52 -0.28
C ILE A 80 -2.17 1.42 0.95
N PHE A 81 -3.15 2.33 1.02
CA PHE A 81 -3.36 3.16 2.20
C PHE A 81 -3.61 2.31 3.46
N ALA A 82 -4.49 1.30 3.36
CA ALA A 82 -4.79 0.39 4.46
C ALA A 82 -3.54 -0.42 4.89
N LEU A 83 -2.74 -0.90 3.95
CA LEU A 83 -1.48 -1.59 4.22
C LEU A 83 -0.49 -0.68 4.96
N CYS A 84 -0.27 0.55 4.48
CA CYS A 84 0.59 1.52 5.16
C CYS A 84 0.09 1.80 6.59
N LEU A 85 -1.22 1.93 6.78
CA LEU A 85 -1.79 2.16 8.11
C LEU A 85 -1.50 0.99 9.07
N VAL A 86 -1.68 -0.24 8.61
CA VAL A 86 -1.39 -1.45 9.40
C VAL A 86 0.11 -1.53 9.74
N PHE A 87 0.98 -1.28 8.76
CA PHE A 87 2.43 -1.26 9.00
C PHE A 87 2.85 -0.15 9.96
N LEU A 88 2.29 1.04 9.82
CA LEU A 88 2.58 2.16 10.72
C LEU A 88 2.19 1.83 12.16
N VAL A 89 1.00 1.26 12.38
CA VAL A 89 0.55 0.83 13.71
C VAL A 89 1.49 -0.24 14.29
N ALA A 90 1.91 -1.20 13.48
CA ALA A 90 2.86 -2.23 13.91
C ALA A 90 4.22 -1.62 14.28
N LEU A 91 4.78 -0.72 13.46
CA LEU A 91 6.06 -0.05 13.70
C LEU A 91 6.01 0.83 14.95
N VAL A 92 4.96 1.62 15.14
CA VAL A 92 4.77 2.45 16.33
C VAL A 92 4.63 1.59 17.58
N SER A 93 3.86 0.49 17.51
CA SER A 93 3.71 -0.45 18.61
C SER A 93 5.05 -1.07 19.03
N ALA A 94 5.90 -1.40 18.06
CA ALA A 94 7.23 -1.93 18.33
C ALA A 94 8.17 -0.87 18.92
N ALA A 95 8.13 0.36 18.39
CA ALA A 95 8.92 1.49 18.91
C ALA A 95 8.59 1.81 20.38
N VAL A 96 7.29 1.85 20.73
CA VAL A 96 6.85 2.11 22.11
C VAL A 96 7.28 0.99 23.08
N ARG A 97 7.38 -0.24 22.58
CA ARG A 97 7.84 -1.40 23.39
C ARG A 97 9.37 -1.51 23.49
N GLY A 98 10.13 -0.59 22.87
CA GLY A 98 11.58 -0.61 22.87
C GLY A 98 12.16 -1.83 22.13
N ILE A 99 11.41 -2.43 21.21
CA ILE A 99 11.88 -3.56 20.41
C ILE A 99 12.79 -2.99 19.31
N GLU A 100 14.08 -3.31 19.39
CA GLU A 100 15.02 -2.99 18.30
C GLU A 100 14.68 -3.88 17.09
N LEU A 101 13.95 -3.32 16.17
CA LEU A 101 13.63 -3.97 14.91
C LEU A 101 14.75 -3.68 13.91
N ASN A 102 15.56 -4.68 13.64
CA ASN A 102 16.32 -4.73 12.40
C ASN A 102 15.34 -5.08 11.28
N CYS A 103 14.52 -4.12 10.87
CA CYS A 103 13.47 -4.33 9.87
C CYS A 103 14.09 -4.45 8.48
N SER A 104 14.19 -5.67 7.97
CA SER A 104 14.46 -5.96 6.54
C SER A 104 13.19 -5.91 5.69
N CYS A 105 12.19 -5.08 6.06
CA CYS A 105 10.88 -5.06 5.38
C CYS A 105 10.96 -4.65 3.90
N PHE A 106 12.05 -4.02 3.48
CA PHE A 106 12.32 -3.63 2.10
C PHE A 106 13.64 -4.22 1.56
N GLY A 107 14.06 -5.40 2.06
CA GLY A 107 15.23 -6.08 1.52
C GLY A 107 16.57 -5.42 1.83
N ALA A 108 16.63 -4.45 2.74
CA ALA A 108 17.88 -3.91 3.22
C ALA A 108 18.62 -5.00 4.02
N ALA A 109 19.73 -5.45 3.52
CA ALA A 109 20.63 -6.43 4.16
C ALA A 109 21.22 -5.92 5.50
N ARG A 110 20.94 -4.66 5.84
CA ARG A 110 21.27 -4.00 7.11
C ARG A 110 20.00 -3.44 7.69
N GLY A 111 19.67 -3.85 8.92
CA GLY A 111 18.51 -3.35 9.63
C GLY A 111 18.42 -1.83 9.62
N GLU A 112 17.31 -1.31 9.08
CA GLU A 112 17.03 0.12 9.13
C GLU A 112 16.56 0.49 10.54
N PRO A 113 17.00 1.64 11.09
CA PRO A 113 16.48 2.13 12.35
C PRO A 113 14.96 2.38 12.24
N VAL A 114 14.22 2.02 13.29
CA VAL A 114 12.75 2.11 13.33
C VAL A 114 12.23 3.50 12.95
N GLY A 115 12.95 4.56 13.33
CA GLY A 115 12.58 5.94 12.98
C GLY A 115 12.57 6.21 11.47
N VAL A 116 13.52 5.64 10.72
CA VAL A 116 13.57 5.77 9.26
C VAL A 116 12.41 4.99 8.62
N ALA A 117 12.11 3.79 9.12
CA ALA A 117 10.98 2.99 8.64
C ALA A 117 9.66 3.73 8.85
N ILE A 118 9.44 4.32 10.03
CA ILE A 118 8.24 5.12 10.34
C ILE A 118 8.13 6.34 9.42
N SER A 119 9.21 7.11 9.24
CA SER A 119 9.16 8.31 8.39
C SER A 119 8.83 7.99 6.94
N ARG A 120 9.42 6.93 6.40
CA ARG A 120 9.12 6.42 5.06
C ARG A 120 7.65 6.00 4.93
N ASP A 121 7.15 5.24 5.91
CA ASP A 121 5.78 4.74 5.87
C ASP A 121 4.74 5.87 5.98
N VAL A 122 5.01 6.90 6.78
CA VAL A 122 4.17 8.12 6.85
C VAL A 122 4.12 8.84 5.50
N VAL A 123 5.25 8.94 4.79
CA VAL A 123 5.28 9.55 3.44
C VAL A 123 4.45 8.72 2.46
N LEU A 124 4.61 7.40 2.45
CA LEU A 124 3.84 6.50 1.57
C LEU A 124 2.34 6.57 1.87
N LEU A 125 1.98 6.63 3.16
CA LEU A 125 0.60 6.80 3.61
C LEU A 125 0.00 8.14 3.14
N ALA A 126 0.73 9.24 3.28
CA ALA A 126 0.28 10.55 2.81
C ALA A 126 0.07 10.57 1.28
N VAL A 127 1.02 10.00 0.53
CA VAL A 127 0.92 9.91 -0.94
C VAL A 127 -0.26 9.05 -1.35
N SER A 128 -0.47 7.88 -0.73
CA SER A 128 -1.59 6.99 -1.05
C SER A 128 -2.94 7.64 -0.74
N LEU A 129 -3.04 8.40 0.36
CA LEU A 129 -4.24 9.15 0.74
C LEU A 129 -4.57 10.24 -0.31
N VAL A 130 -3.57 11.03 -0.70
CA VAL A 130 -3.75 12.08 -1.73
C VAL A 130 -4.17 11.47 -3.07
N LEU A 131 -3.56 10.33 -3.46
CA LEU A 131 -3.94 9.61 -4.67
C LEU A 131 -5.38 9.10 -4.60
N TYR A 132 -5.76 8.50 -3.47
CA TYR A 132 -7.13 8.03 -3.24
C TYR A 132 -8.16 9.15 -3.37
N TRP A 133 -7.94 10.30 -2.69
CA TRP A 133 -8.83 11.45 -2.76
C TRP A 133 -8.96 12.01 -4.17
N LYS A 134 -7.86 12.13 -4.88
CA LYS A 134 -7.85 12.61 -6.27
C LYS A 134 -8.59 11.66 -7.22
N LEU A 135 -8.40 10.36 -7.07
CA LEU A 135 -9.11 9.35 -7.86
C LEU A 135 -10.60 9.34 -7.52
N ALA A 136 -10.96 9.51 -6.25
CA ALA A 136 -12.36 9.58 -5.81
C ALA A 136 -13.09 10.79 -6.42
N MET A 137 -12.44 11.96 -6.44
CA MET A 137 -13.02 13.16 -7.06
C MET A 137 -13.16 13.04 -8.59
N CYS A 138 -12.19 12.39 -9.26
CA CYS A 138 -12.27 12.16 -10.71
C CYS A 138 -13.41 11.21 -11.11
N ASP A 139 -13.70 10.22 -10.28
CA ASP A 139 -14.74 9.22 -10.53
C ASP A 139 -16.15 9.80 -10.31
N SER A 140 -16.28 10.69 -9.33
CA SER A 140 -17.53 11.41 -9.05
C SER A 140 -18.01 12.29 -10.20
N HIS A 141 -17.08 12.85 -10.97
CA HIS A 141 -17.40 13.65 -12.15
C HIS A 141 -17.71 12.84 -13.41
N ARG A 142 -17.50 11.53 -13.41
CA ARG A 142 -17.75 10.64 -14.56
C ARG A 142 -19.15 9.99 -14.53
N LYS A 143 -19.93 10.20 -13.46
CA LYS A 143 -21.25 9.63 -13.30
C LYS A 143 -22.28 10.73 -13.34
N PRO A 144 -22.71 11.21 -14.53
CA PRO A 144 -24.12 11.13 -14.90
C PRO A 144 -24.34 11.18 -16.42
N GLU A 145 -24.31 10.10 -17.15
CA GLU A 145 -24.81 10.13 -18.57
C GLU A 145 -25.49 8.85 -19.04
N HIS A 146 -25.73 7.89 -18.16
CA HIS A 146 -26.46 6.68 -18.55
C HIS A 146 -27.74 6.43 -17.74
N ALA A 147 -28.35 7.47 -17.18
CA ALA A 147 -29.64 7.37 -16.50
C ALA A 147 -30.77 8.11 -17.24
N GLU A 148 -30.59 8.36 -18.54
CA GLU A 148 -31.70 8.78 -19.39
C GLU A 148 -32.28 7.51 -20.00
N SER A 149 -33.30 6.96 -19.35
CA SER A 149 -34.14 5.89 -19.89
C SER A 149 -34.77 6.35 -21.19
N PRO A 150 -34.88 5.49 -22.24
CA PRO A 150 -35.68 5.81 -23.40
C PRO A 150 -37.13 5.96 -22.94
N GLN A 151 -37.66 7.16 -23.01
CA GLN A 151 -39.10 7.40 -22.96
C GLN A 151 -39.70 6.63 -24.14
N LEU A 152 -40.30 5.51 -23.82
CA LEU A 152 -41.25 4.88 -24.74
C LEU A 152 -42.41 5.87 -24.91
N ASN A 153 -42.45 6.50 -26.07
CA ASN A 153 -43.62 7.25 -26.52
C ASN A 153 -44.58 6.27 -27.21
N PRO A 154 -45.89 6.28 -26.85
CA PRO A 154 -46.91 5.37 -27.39
C PRO A 154 -47.26 5.63 -28.83
#